data_f4faf785cd5a2cec06594d42e8b1c704
#
_entry.id   f4faf785cd5a2cec06594d42e8b1c704
#
_cell.length_a   1.000
_cell.length_b   1.000
_cell.length_c   1.000
_cell.angle_alpha   90.00
_cell.angle_beta   90.00
_cell.angle_gamma   90.00
#
_symmetry.space_group_name_H-M   'P 1'
#
loop_
_entity.id
_entity.type
_entity.pdbx_description
1 polymer ?
#
loop_
_entity_poly.entity_id
_entity_poly.type
_entity_poly.pdbx_seq_one_letter_code
_entity_poly.pdbx_strand_id
1 'polypeptide(L)'
;MPDRRIPPSIGSTTARYQGEKPMNMTRRDMIATAGAAATALALPQRASAQSFDFKPNQRYPDAAVEILDPSFAKYRLFSSTLEQVGTGMRWAEGPVWFGDGRYVLVSDIPNNRIMRYDEVTGHWGVFRQPSNFANGNARDRQGRLISCEHLTRRVTRTEYDGTITVLADSFNGKRLNSPNDIVCKSDGSIWFTDPPFGISGEWEGDKATPELPHSVYRIAPDGKLGLVTAELAGPNGLAFSPDEKKLYIIESRAQPNRLIWAFDVGADGSTLSNKTKLIDADGPGALDGFRVDTDGNLWCGWGSNGSPSAKPEELDGVKVFNPSGKAIGFIHLPERCPNLVFGGPKKNRLFMASCHSLYALYVEARGAV
;
A
#
# COMPACT_ATOMS: atom_id res chain seq x y z
N MET A 1 41.96 2.27 -67.12
CA MET A 1 41.55 1.71 -68.40
C MET A 1 41.74 0.21 -68.33
N PRO A 2 40.74 -0.61 -68.60
CA PRO A 2 39.68 -0.62 -69.61
C PRO A 2 38.33 -0.92 -68.96
N ASP A 3 37.23 -1.02 -69.50
CA ASP A 3 36.53 -1.02 -70.76
C ASP A 3 34.99 -1.03 -70.43
N ARG A 4 34.26 -0.14 -71.07
CA ARG A 4 32.79 -0.04 -70.89
C ARG A 4 32.12 -0.98 -71.90
N ARG A 5 31.18 -1.85 -71.45
CA ARG A 5 30.19 -2.45 -72.35
C ARG A 5 28.77 -2.16 -71.84
N ILE A 6 28.01 -1.57 -72.74
CA ILE A 6 26.58 -1.27 -72.61
C ILE A 6 25.82 -2.51 -73.12
N PRO A 7 24.78 -3.01 -72.46
CA PRO A 7 23.84 -3.98 -73.00
C PRO A 7 22.64 -3.28 -73.69
N PRO A 8 21.93 -3.93 -74.60
CA PRO A 8 21.02 -3.33 -75.58
C PRO A 8 19.60 -3.12 -75.01
N SER A 9 18.92 -2.16 -75.74
CA SER A 9 17.53 -1.77 -75.58
C SER A 9 16.53 -2.88 -75.81
N ILE A 10 15.54 -3.08 -74.95
CA ILE A 10 14.36 -3.92 -75.13
C ILE A 10 13.12 -3.03 -75.35
N GLY A 11 12.38 -3.43 -76.36
CA GLY A 11 11.31 -2.69 -77.00
C GLY A 11 10.08 -2.37 -76.17
N SER A 12 9.42 -1.32 -76.59
CA SER A 12 8.15 -0.82 -76.11
C SER A 12 6.99 -1.75 -76.46
N THR A 13 6.27 -2.32 -75.49
CA THR A 13 4.93 -2.87 -75.75
C THR A 13 3.90 -1.95 -75.07
N THR A 14 3.15 -1.26 -75.92
CA THR A 14 2.02 -0.41 -75.48
C THR A 14 0.83 -1.29 -75.13
N ALA A 15 0.55 -1.45 -73.77
CA ALA A 15 -0.70 -1.99 -73.33
C ALA A 15 -1.75 -0.87 -73.24
N ARG A 16 -2.86 -1.04 -73.94
CA ARG A 16 -4.03 -0.14 -73.89
C ARG A 16 -4.70 -0.27 -72.51
N TYR A 17 -4.72 0.80 -71.76
CA TYR A 17 -5.56 0.97 -70.59
C TYR A 17 -7.02 1.16 -71.06
N GLN A 18 -7.90 0.19 -70.71
CA GLN A 18 -9.35 0.40 -70.77
C GLN A 18 -9.74 1.17 -69.49
N GLY A 19 -10.37 2.35 -69.69
CA GLY A 19 -10.78 3.24 -68.63
C GLY A 19 -11.91 2.61 -67.76
N GLU A 20 -11.63 2.45 -66.54
CA GLU A 20 -12.68 2.24 -65.54
C GLU A 20 -13.41 3.54 -65.27
N LYS A 21 -14.75 3.49 -65.25
CA LYS A 21 -15.61 4.61 -64.89
C LYS A 21 -15.42 4.97 -63.43
N PRO A 22 -15.34 6.25 -63.06
CA PRO A 22 -15.29 6.63 -61.65
C PRO A 22 -16.56 6.21 -60.89
N MET A 23 -16.42 5.43 -59.83
CA MET A 23 -17.48 5.04 -58.96
C MET A 23 -17.90 6.26 -58.13
N ASN A 24 -19.07 6.83 -58.40
CA ASN A 24 -19.67 7.90 -57.61
C ASN A 24 -20.16 7.33 -56.26
N MET A 25 -19.30 7.33 -55.26
CA MET A 25 -19.70 7.02 -53.89
C MET A 25 -20.50 8.17 -53.27
N THR A 26 -21.71 7.90 -52.82
CA THR A 26 -22.53 8.89 -52.14
C THR A 26 -22.04 9.15 -50.72
N ARG A 27 -22.40 10.29 -50.10
CA ARG A 27 -22.11 10.59 -48.71
C ARG A 27 -22.58 9.50 -47.72
N ARG A 28 -23.63 8.75 -48.09
CA ARG A 28 -24.13 7.62 -47.31
C ARG A 28 -23.19 6.41 -47.34
N ASP A 29 -22.56 6.15 -48.48
CA ASP A 29 -21.62 5.03 -48.63
C ASP A 29 -20.30 5.29 -47.86
N MET A 30 -19.86 6.55 -47.77
CA MET A 30 -18.70 6.94 -46.93
C MET A 30 -19.00 6.82 -45.42
N ILE A 31 -20.25 7.10 -44.98
CA ILE A 31 -20.62 6.95 -43.58
C ILE A 31 -20.74 5.47 -43.18
N ALA A 32 -21.24 4.62 -44.08
CA ALA A 32 -21.31 3.19 -43.84
C ALA A 32 -19.93 2.50 -43.76
N THR A 33 -18.98 2.93 -44.59
CA THR A 33 -17.58 2.41 -44.54
C THR A 33 -16.78 2.94 -43.38
N ALA A 34 -17.02 4.18 -42.92
CA ALA A 34 -16.40 4.73 -41.71
C ALA A 34 -16.95 4.07 -40.43
N GLY A 35 -18.24 3.70 -40.40
CA GLY A 35 -18.87 3.01 -39.28
C GLY A 35 -18.35 1.57 -39.10
N ALA A 36 -18.00 0.87 -40.17
CA ALA A 36 -17.45 -0.50 -40.06
C ALA A 36 -15.96 -0.54 -39.70
N ALA A 37 -15.20 0.52 -39.96
CA ALA A 37 -13.79 0.62 -39.57
C ALA A 37 -13.61 1.09 -38.09
N ALA A 38 -14.60 1.78 -37.50
CA ALA A 38 -14.53 2.28 -36.11
C ALA A 38 -14.81 1.21 -35.06
N THR A 39 -15.33 0.05 -35.43
CA THR A 39 -15.61 -1.06 -34.51
C THR A 39 -14.44 -2.03 -34.28
N ALA A 40 -13.29 -1.82 -34.94
CA ALA A 40 -12.08 -2.61 -34.76
C ALA A 40 -10.98 -1.92 -33.94
N LEU A 41 -11.27 -0.78 -33.29
CA LEU A 41 -10.42 -0.29 -32.21
C LEU A 41 -10.63 -1.22 -31.02
N ALA A 42 -9.70 -2.16 -30.86
CA ALA A 42 -9.64 -3.06 -29.73
C ALA A 42 -9.83 -2.25 -28.44
N LEU A 43 -10.95 -2.45 -27.77
CA LEU A 43 -11.07 -2.09 -26.36
C LEU A 43 -9.82 -2.67 -25.70
N PRO A 44 -9.07 -1.90 -24.88
CA PRO A 44 -7.96 -2.46 -24.18
C PRO A 44 -8.50 -3.70 -23.44
N GLN A 45 -7.95 -4.87 -23.74
CA GLN A 45 -8.23 -6.06 -22.94
C GLN A 45 -7.96 -5.64 -21.51
N ARG A 46 -9.04 -5.50 -20.73
CA ARG A 46 -8.90 -5.39 -19.29
C ARG A 46 -8.08 -6.61 -18.92
N ALA A 47 -6.83 -6.42 -18.50
CA ALA A 47 -6.09 -7.46 -17.84
C ALA A 47 -7.06 -7.99 -16.79
N SER A 48 -7.45 -9.26 -16.91
CA SER A 48 -8.36 -9.87 -15.94
C SER A 48 -7.63 -9.76 -14.60
N ALA A 49 -8.08 -8.83 -13.77
CA ALA A 49 -7.62 -8.77 -12.40
C ALA A 49 -7.85 -10.17 -11.83
N GLN A 50 -6.82 -10.73 -11.21
CA GLN A 50 -6.92 -12.02 -10.57
C GLN A 50 -8.03 -11.89 -9.53
N SER A 51 -9.20 -12.51 -9.78
CA SER A 51 -10.32 -12.46 -8.85
C SER A 51 -10.03 -13.42 -7.72
N PHE A 52 -9.90 -12.90 -6.52
CA PHE A 52 -9.82 -13.69 -5.31
C PHE A 52 -11.25 -14.04 -4.89
N ASP A 53 -11.63 -15.33 -4.90
CA ASP A 53 -13.00 -15.76 -4.60
C ASP A 53 -13.23 -15.72 -3.09
N PHE A 54 -13.86 -14.65 -2.62
CA PHE A 54 -14.23 -14.45 -1.22
C PHE A 54 -15.75 -14.64 -1.05
N LYS A 55 -16.13 -15.45 -0.06
CA LYS A 55 -17.55 -15.65 0.33
C LYS A 55 -17.76 -15.10 1.74
N PRO A 56 -18.55 -14.02 1.88
CA PRO A 56 -18.89 -13.51 3.21
C PRO A 56 -19.58 -14.57 4.06
N ASN A 57 -19.28 -14.59 5.35
CA ASN A 57 -19.99 -15.42 6.31
C ASN A 57 -21.47 -14.95 6.40
N GLN A 58 -22.41 -15.89 6.34
CA GLN A 58 -23.85 -15.61 6.44
C GLN A 58 -24.42 -15.79 7.85
N ARG A 59 -23.58 -16.15 8.82
CA ARG A 59 -23.97 -16.41 10.22
C ARG A 59 -23.26 -15.49 11.16
N TYR A 60 -23.91 -15.12 12.23
CA TYR A 60 -23.36 -14.30 13.31
C TYR A 60 -23.18 -15.14 14.60
N PRO A 61 -22.15 -14.83 15.39
CA PRO A 61 -21.03 -13.94 15.07
C PRO A 61 -20.16 -14.52 13.95
N ASP A 62 -19.42 -13.65 13.27
CA ASP A 62 -18.51 -14.11 12.21
C ASP A 62 -17.38 -14.99 12.80
N ALA A 63 -17.23 -16.20 12.27
CA ALA A 63 -16.21 -17.17 12.73
C ALA A 63 -14.79 -16.70 12.41
N ALA A 64 -14.60 -15.76 11.47
CA ALA A 64 -13.31 -15.16 11.20
C ALA A 64 -12.76 -14.35 12.39
N VAL A 65 -13.62 -13.95 13.35
CA VAL A 65 -13.21 -13.15 14.51
C VAL A 65 -13.07 -14.05 15.74
N GLU A 66 -11.86 -14.43 16.03
CA GLU A 66 -11.49 -15.32 17.14
C GLU A 66 -11.17 -14.53 18.41
N ILE A 67 -11.70 -15.00 19.56
CA ILE A 67 -11.39 -14.47 20.89
C ILE A 67 -10.31 -15.36 21.51
N LEU A 68 -9.06 -14.86 21.55
CA LEU A 68 -7.95 -15.56 22.19
C LEU A 68 -7.92 -15.34 23.70
N ASP A 69 -8.45 -14.22 24.17
CA ASP A 69 -8.59 -13.87 25.58
C ASP A 69 -9.94 -13.19 25.82
N PRO A 70 -10.64 -13.48 26.95
CA PRO A 70 -11.95 -12.90 27.23
C PRO A 70 -12.01 -11.36 27.17
N SER A 71 -10.90 -10.66 27.39
CA SER A 71 -10.82 -9.20 27.30
C SER A 71 -11.08 -8.66 25.89
N PHE A 72 -10.92 -9.49 24.85
CA PHE A 72 -11.21 -9.12 23.47
C PHE A 72 -12.70 -9.12 23.15
N ALA A 73 -13.53 -9.83 23.90
CA ALA A 73 -14.97 -10.00 23.62
C ALA A 73 -15.70 -8.66 23.43
N LYS A 74 -15.31 -7.62 24.15
CA LYS A 74 -15.90 -6.26 24.05
C LYS A 74 -15.64 -5.57 22.72
N TYR A 75 -14.62 -6.00 21.95
CA TYR A 75 -14.29 -5.41 20.65
C TYR A 75 -14.95 -6.11 19.47
N ARG A 76 -15.42 -7.35 19.66
CA ARG A 76 -16.14 -8.09 18.63
C ARG A 76 -17.60 -7.66 18.56
N LEU A 77 -17.96 -7.04 17.42
CA LEU A 77 -19.36 -6.72 17.15
C LEU A 77 -20.10 -7.96 16.65
N PHE A 78 -21.12 -8.40 17.41
CA PHE A 78 -21.84 -9.67 17.14
C PHE A 78 -22.40 -9.76 15.73
N SER A 79 -23.01 -8.68 15.21
CA SER A 79 -23.71 -8.62 13.92
C SER A 79 -22.84 -8.06 12.78
N SER A 80 -21.53 -7.98 12.95
CA SER A 80 -20.58 -7.59 11.90
C SER A 80 -20.00 -8.82 11.22
N THR A 81 -19.82 -8.75 9.91
CA THR A 81 -19.15 -9.77 9.11
C THR A 81 -18.01 -9.17 8.31
N LEU A 82 -17.02 -9.99 8.00
CA LEU A 82 -15.92 -9.63 7.12
C LEU A 82 -16.45 -9.37 5.71
N GLU A 83 -16.02 -8.25 5.11
CA GLU A 83 -16.37 -7.82 3.76
C GLU A 83 -15.11 -7.73 2.91
N GLN A 84 -15.16 -8.18 1.64
CA GLN A 84 -14.16 -7.84 0.63
C GLN A 84 -14.68 -6.63 -0.14
N VAL A 85 -14.08 -5.45 0.07
CA VAL A 85 -14.55 -4.19 -0.50
C VAL A 85 -13.77 -3.75 -1.75
N GLY A 86 -12.65 -4.42 -2.03
CA GLY A 86 -11.87 -4.21 -3.24
C GLY A 86 -10.92 -5.37 -3.49
N THR A 87 -10.59 -5.63 -4.76
CA THR A 87 -9.66 -6.70 -5.16
C THR A 87 -8.94 -6.33 -6.46
N GLY A 88 -7.98 -7.18 -6.88
CA GLY A 88 -7.23 -7.01 -8.13
C GLY A 88 -5.91 -6.27 -7.96
N MET A 89 -5.40 -6.19 -6.74
CA MET A 89 -4.04 -5.74 -6.43
C MET A 89 -3.03 -6.89 -6.53
N ARG A 90 -1.75 -6.58 -6.40
CA ARG A 90 -0.67 -7.58 -6.33
C ARG A 90 0.01 -7.63 -4.98
N TRP A 91 0.15 -6.47 -4.34
CA TRP A 91 0.65 -6.32 -2.99
C TRP A 91 0.07 -5.04 -2.41
N ALA A 92 -1.03 -5.20 -1.67
CA ALA A 92 -1.75 -4.10 -1.06
C ALA A 92 -1.07 -3.65 0.23
N GLU A 93 -0.75 -2.36 0.32
CA GLU A 93 -0.03 -1.77 1.44
C GLU A 93 -0.49 -0.34 1.76
N GLY A 94 0.01 0.20 2.87
CA GLY A 94 -0.12 1.58 3.28
C GLY A 94 -1.54 2.14 3.24
N PRO A 95 -2.54 1.48 3.81
CA PRO A 95 -3.90 1.99 3.80
C PRO A 95 -4.01 3.25 4.67
N VAL A 96 -4.71 4.27 4.15
CA VAL A 96 -4.98 5.53 4.87
C VAL A 96 -6.42 5.98 4.68
N TRP A 97 -7.07 6.41 5.78
CA TRP A 97 -8.44 6.88 5.80
C TRP A 97 -8.54 8.39 5.69
N PHE A 98 -9.42 8.86 4.80
CA PHE A 98 -9.80 10.26 4.65
C PHE A 98 -11.26 10.45 5.10
N GLY A 99 -11.43 10.91 6.34
CA GLY A 99 -12.75 11.03 6.98
C GLY A 99 -13.66 12.07 6.31
N ASP A 100 -13.10 13.17 5.82
CA ASP A 100 -13.86 14.25 5.18
C ASP A 100 -14.51 13.80 3.88
N GLY A 101 -13.81 12.96 3.10
CA GLY A 101 -14.32 12.40 1.86
C GLY A 101 -14.86 10.97 2.00
N ARG A 102 -14.78 10.36 3.18
CA ARG A 102 -15.21 8.99 3.49
C ARG A 102 -14.65 7.96 2.50
N TYR A 103 -13.32 7.95 2.32
CA TYR A 103 -12.65 6.99 1.46
C TYR A 103 -11.34 6.49 2.05
N VAL A 104 -10.92 5.32 1.61
CA VAL A 104 -9.61 4.72 1.89
C VAL A 104 -8.76 4.78 0.64
N LEU A 105 -7.50 5.18 0.78
CA LEU A 105 -6.46 4.96 -0.22
C LEU A 105 -5.61 3.78 0.20
N VAL A 106 -5.17 2.98 -0.79
CA VAL A 106 -4.34 1.79 -0.59
C VAL A 106 -3.30 1.74 -1.71
N SER A 107 -2.05 1.56 -1.36
CA SER A 107 -0.97 1.34 -2.33
C SER A 107 -1.06 -0.08 -2.89
N ASP A 108 -1.01 -0.20 -4.21
CA ASP A 108 -0.78 -1.46 -4.94
C ASP A 108 0.61 -1.35 -5.55
N ILE A 109 1.63 -1.70 -4.74
CA ILE A 109 3.03 -1.33 -4.98
C ILE A 109 3.52 -1.87 -6.34
N PRO A 110 3.44 -3.19 -6.65
CA PRO A 110 4.01 -3.72 -7.89
C PRO A 110 3.28 -3.27 -9.15
N ASN A 111 2.02 -2.85 -9.03
CA ASN A 111 1.27 -2.25 -10.13
C ASN A 111 1.51 -0.73 -10.26
N ASN A 112 2.38 -0.17 -9.43
CA ASN A 112 2.77 1.24 -9.44
C ASN A 112 1.56 2.18 -9.42
N ARG A 113 0.61 1.91 -8.49
CA ARG A 113 -0.63 2.69 -8.37
C ARG A 113 -1.11 2.79 -6.93
N ILE A 114 -1.92 3.81 -6.65
CA ILE A 114 -2.73 3.93 -5.43
C ILE A 114 -4.18 3.71 -5.83
N MET A 115 -4.86 2.83 -5.10
CA MET A 115 -6.28 2.53 -5.26
C MET A 115 -7.13 3.36 -4.28
N ARG A 116 -8.39 3.59 -4.60
CA ARG A 116 -9.38 4.25 -3.75
C ARG A 116 -10.62 3.39 -3.60
N TYR A 117 -11.05 3.19 -2.35
CA TYR A 117 -12.36 2.69 -1.99
C TYR A 117 -13.20 3.85 -1.42
N ASP A 118 -14.31 4.15 -2.05
CA ASP A 118 -15.28 5.14 -1.58
C ASP A 118 -16.34 4.43 -0.71
N GLU A 119 -16.36 4.75 0.58
CA GLU A 119 -17.24 4.07 1.54
C GLU A 119 -18.73 4.36 1.30
N VAL A 120 -19.05 5.53 0.73
CA VAL A 120 -20.45 5.95 0.52
C VAL A 120 -21.06 5.25 -0.69
N THR A 121 -20.30 5.16 -1.78
CA THR A 121 -20.78 4.62 -3.05
C THR A 121 -20.39 3.17 -3.29
N GLY A 122 -19.44 2.64 -2.51
CA GLY A 122 -18.82 1.33 -2.75
C GLY A 122 -17.90 1.30 -3.96
N HIS A 123 -17.60 2.46 -4.58
CA HIS A 123 -16.74 2.50 -5.76
C HIS A 123 -15.29 2.13 -5.41
N TRP A 124 -14.73 1.22 -6.22
CA TRP A 124 -13.33 0.81 -6.16
C TRP A 124 -12.64 1.14 -7.49
N GLY A 125 -11.55 1.91 -7.44
CA GLY A 125 -10.86 2.33 -8.65
C GLY A 125 -9.47 2.89 -8.39
N VAL A 126 -8.76 3.26 -9.46
CA VAL A 126 -7.43 3.88 -9.38
C VAL A 126 -7.58 5.34 -8.94
N PHE A 127 -6.84 5.72 -7.89
CA PHE A 127 -6.70 7.11 -7.44
C PHE A 127 -5.53 7.82 -8.15
N ARG A 128 -4.36 7.14 -8.23
CA ARG A 128 -3.14 7.67 -8.85
C ARG A 128 -2.35 6.57 -9.55
N GLN A 129 -1.88 6.86 -10.75
CA GLN A 129 -0.96 6.02 -11.53
C GLN A 129 -0.19 6.91 -12.52
N PRO A 130 1.18 6.87 -12.54
CA PRO A 130 2.05 6.11 -11.65
C PRO A 130 2.05 6.67 -10.22
N SER A 131 2.37 5.82 -9.23
CA SER A 131 2.54 6.19 -7.82
C SER A 131 4.02 6.25 -7.38
N ASN A 132 4.96 5.97 -8.27
CA ASN A 132 6.38 5.76 -7.97
C ASN A 132 6.61 4.62 -6.97
N PHE A 133 5.84 3.53 -7.10
CA PHE A 133 5.85 2.40 -6.18
C PHE A 133 5.62 2.87 -4.74
N ALA A 134 4.58 3.68 -4.54
CA ALA A 134 4.21 4.14 -3.21
C ALA A 134 3.87 2.95 -2.31
N ASN A 135 4.33 3.01 -1.04
CA ASN A 135 4.05 2.03 0.01
C ASN A 135 3.20 2.68 1.11
N GLY A 136 3.81 3.06 2.24
CA GLY A 136 3.12 3.67 3.37
C GLY A 136 2.50 5.02 3.02
N ASN A 137 1.28 5.24 3.51
CA ASN A 137 0.60 6.51 3.37
C ASN A 137 0.08 6.98 4.73
N ALA A 138 0.06 8.29 4.91
CA ALA A 138 -0.54 8.96 6.06
C ALA A 138 -1.32 10.20 5.60
N ARG A 139 -2.17 10.71 6.49
CA ARG A 139 -2.84 11.99 6.33
C ARG A 139 -2.18 13.00 7.25
N ASP A 140 -1.76 14.15 6.73
CA ASP A 140 -1.26 15.23 7.59
C ASP A 140 -2.39 15.92 8.35
N ARG A 141 -2.05 16.84 9.24
CA ARG A 141 -3.03 17.55 10.09
C ARG A 141 -3.91 18.53 9.31
N GLN A 142 -3.53 18.85 8.08
CA GLN A 142 -4.31 19.66 7.15
C GLN A 142 -5.16 18.79 6.20
N GLY A 143 -5.08 17.47 6.30
CA GLY A 143 -5.87 16.56 5.48
C GLY A 143 -5.25 16.19 4.13
N ARG A 144 -3.95 16.46 3.92
CA ARG A 144 -3.24 16.14 2.68
C ARG A 144 -2.64 14.73 2.76
N LEU A 145 -2.49 14.10 1.61
CA LEU A 145 -1.85 12.79 1.51
C LEU A 145 -0.33 12.92 1.60
N ILE A 146 0.27 12.14 2.49
CA ILE A 146 1.71 11.93 2.57
C ILE A 146 1.99 10.49 2.13
N SER A 147 3.00 10.28 1.29
CA SER A 147 3.34 8.95 0.75
C SER A 147 4.84 8.68 0.82
N CYS A 148 5.19 7.45 1.16
CA CYS A 148 6.51 6.88 0.99
C CYS A 148 6.62 6.30 -0.42
N GLU A 149 7.55 6.79 -1.23
CA GLU A 149 7.76 6.33 -2.61
C GLU A 149 9.06 5.53 -2.70
N HIS A 150 8.97 4.24 -3.04
CA HIS A 150 10.13 3.35 -3.15
C HIS A 150 11.02 3.69 -4.35
N LEU A 151 10.42 3.84 -5.55
CA LEU A 151 11.16 4.09 -6.79
C LEU A 151 11.99 5.38 -6.73
N THR A 152 11.39 6.44 -6.24
CA THR A 152 12.03 7.74 -6.14
C THR A 152 12.80 7.93 -4.84
N ARG A 153 12.70 6.96 -3.89
CA ARG A 153 13.42 6.93 -2.61
C ARG A 153 13.18 8.21 -1.81
N ARG A 154 11.89 8.58 -1.62
CA ARG A 154 11.52 9.86 -1.01
C ARG A 154 10.18 9.78 -0.26
N VAL A 155 9.96 10.75 0.61
CA VAL A 155 8.66 11.06 1.23
C VAL A 155 8.08 12.27 0.54
N THR A 156 6.82 12.19 0.13
CA THR A 156 6.13 13.25 -0.60
C THR A 156 4.83 13.65 0.07
N ARG A 157 4.35 14.85 -0.24
CA ARG A 157 3.03 15.34 0.11
C ARG A 157 2.27 15.77 -1.14
N THR A 158 1.03 15.34 -1.26
CA THR A 158 0.12 15.79 -2.31
C THR A 158 -0.62 17.03 -1.81
N GLU A 159 -0.42 18.16 -2.47
CA GLU A 159 -1.07 19.42 -2.15
C GLU A 159 -2.53 19.42 -2.61
N TYR A 160 -3.34 20.40 -2.20
CA TYR A 160 -4.77 20.48 -2.56
C TYR A 160 -5.02 20.68 -4.05
N ASP A 161 -4.07 21.26 -4.78
CA ASP A 161 -4.12 21.43 -6.24
C ASP A 161 -3.63 20.19 -6.99
N GLY A 162 -3.23 19.12 -6.26
CA GLY A 162 -2.70 17.88 -6.82
C GLY A 162 -1.20 17.88 -7.09
N THR A 163 -0.49 18.99 -6.87
CA THR A 163 0.97 19.03 -7.00
C THR A 163 1.66 18.17 -5.94
N ILE A 164 2.86 17.67 -6.25
CA ILE A 164 3.64 16.83 -5.35
C ILE A 164 4.82 17.64 -4.80
N THR A 165 4.82 17.82 -3.47
CA THR A 165 5.93 18.42 -2.73
C THR A 165 6.80 17.30 -2.16
N VAL A 166 8.11 17.34 -2.44
CA VAL A 166 9.09 16.43 -1.80
C VAL A 166 9.37 16.95 -0.39
N LEU A 167 9.14 16.10 0.60
CA LEU A 167 9.38 16.42 2.02
C LEU A 167 10.77 15.94 2.48
N ALA A 168 11.23 14.79 1.97
CA ALA A 168 12.56 14.26 2.23
C ALA A 168 12.94 13.27 1.12
N ASP A 169 14.20 13.33 0.65
CA ASP A 169 14.78 12.39 -0.33
C ASP A 169 16.22 11.98 0.03
N SER A 170 16.83 12.70 0.98
CA SER A 170 18.22 12.52 1.35
C SER A 170 18.47 12.91 2.80
N PHE A 171 19.50 12.31 3.40
CA PHE A 171 20.00 12.65 4.73
C PHE A 171 21.53 12.72 4.71
N ASN A 172 22.09 13.84 5.18
CA ASN A 172 23.57 14.09 5.18
C ASN A 172 24.21 13.87 3.79
N GLY A 173 23.53 14.29 2.71
CA GLY A 173 24.03 14.21 1.33
C GLY A 173 23.94 12.82 0.69
N LYS A 174 23.34 11.84 1.36
CA LYS A 174 23.08 10.47 0.85
C LYS A 174 21.58 10.29 0.63
N ARG A 175 21.22 9.54 -0.42
CA ARG A 175 19.80 9.23 -0.69
C ARG A 175 19.23 8.34 0.41
N LEU A 176 17.95 8.57 0.73
CA LEU A 176 17.17 7.63 1.55
C LEU A 176 17.19 6.22 0.92
N ASN A 177 16.97 5.18 1.70
CA ASN A 177 16.94 3.81 1.17
C ASN A 177 15.65 3.58 0.36
N SER A 178 14.56 3.31 1.03
CA SER A 178 13.21 3.22 0.45
C SER A 178 12.20 3.45 1.57
N PRO A 179 11.79 4.72 1.83
CA PRO A 179 10.80 5.02 2.86
C PRO A 179 9.61 4.06 2.77
N ASN A 180 9.22 3.45 3.92
CA ASN A 180 8.33 2.30 3.93
C ASN A 180 6.99 2.61 4.61
N ASP A 181 6.92 2.70 5.96
CA ASP A 181 5.70 3.08 6.67
C ASP A 181 5.85 4.45 7.32
N ILE A 182 4.71 5.12 7.61
CA ILE A 182 4.68 6.53 7.94
C ILE A 182 3.51 6.88 8.85
N VAL A 183 3.76 7.76 9.82
CA VAL A 183 2.72 8.31 10.71
C VAL A 183 2.91 9.81 10.89
N CYS A 184 1.80 10.52 11.11
CA CYS A 184 1.80 11.95 11.40
C CYS A 184 1.38 12.17 12.86
N LYS A 185 2.28 12.73 13.68
CA LYS A 185 2.05 13.04 15.09
C LYS A 185 1.13 14.27 15.25
N SER A 186 0.52 14.46 16.42
CA SER A 186 -0.40 15.57 16.71
C SER A 186 0.24 16.96 16.57
N ASP A 187 1.55 17.06 16.80
CA ASP A 187 2.34 18.29 16.62
C ASP A 187 2.63 18.62 15.14
N GLY A 188 2.19 17.77 14.19
CA GLY A 188 2.42 17.92 12.76
C GLY A 188 3.74 17.34 12.27
N SER A 189 4.58 16.80 13.14
CA SER A 189 5.79 16.08 12.72
C SER A 189 5.41 14.75 12.06
N ILE A 190 6.22 14.35 11.07
CA ILE A 190 6.02 13.13 10.27
C ILE A 190 7.16 12.18 10.59
N TRP A 191 6.83 10.93 10.95
CA TRP A 191 7.80 9.90 11.30
C TRP A 191 7.68 8.76 10.32
N PHE A 192 8.81 8.28 9.79
CA PHE A 192 8.81 7.22 8.81
C PHE A 192 10.00 6.28 8.97
N THR A 193 9.82 5.04 8.52
CA THR A 193 10.85 4.02 8.47
C THR A 193 11.52 4.00 7.09
N ASP A 194 12.82 3.74 7.05
CA ASP A 194 13.62 3.74 5.80
C ASP A 194 14.48 2.47 5.67
N PRO A 195 13.84 1.29 5.60
CA PRO A 195 14.54 0.04 5.27
C PRO A 195 14.83 -0.05 3.77
N PRO A 196 15.66 -1.01 3.31
CA PRO A 196 15.97 -1.17 1.89
C PRO A 196 14.99 -2.08 1.13
N PHE A 197 13.72 -2.21 1.56
CA PHE A 197 12.80 -3.18 0.94
C PHE A 197 12.52 -2.86 -0.52
N GLY A 198 12.19 -1.60 -0.82
CA GLY A 198 11.88 -1.14 -2.17
C GLY A 198 13.07 -1.08 -3.13
N ILE A 199 14.31 -1.24 -2.63
CA ILE A 199 15.54 -1.28 -3.44
C ILE A 199 16.24 -2.64 -3.39
N SER A 200 15.61 -3.65 -2.79
CA SER A 200 16.18 -5.01 -2.69
C SER A 200 16.03 -5.82 -3.99
N GLY A 201 15.11 -5.44 -4.87
CA GLY A 201 14.79 -6.11 -6.14
C GLY A 201 13.95 -5.22 -7.05
N GLU A 202 13.35 -5.82 -8.08
CA GLU A 202 12.58 -5.12 -9.13
C GLU A 202 11.06 -5.25 -8.92
N TRP A 203 10.60 -5.71 -7.75
CA TRP A 203 9.18 -5.96 -7.49
C TRP A 203 8.45 -4.75 -6.89
N GLU A 204 9.11 -4.04 -5.99
CA GLU A 204 8.53 -2.91 -5.26
C GLU A 204 9.24 -1.58 -5.58
N GLY A 205 10.11 -1.56 -6.56
CA GLY A 205 10.92 -0.43 -6.99
C GLY A 205 12.07 -0.90 -7.87
N ASP A 206 13.11 -0.12 -8.00
CA ASP A 206 14.32 -0.47 -8.74
C ASP A 206 15.43 -0.91 -7.79
N LYS A 207 16.12 -1.99 -8.13
CA LYS A 207 17.26 -2.49 -7.34
C LYS A 207 18.36 -1.45 -7.24
N ALA A 208 18.78 -1.15 -5.99
CA ALA A 208 19.87 -0.22 -5.71
C ALA A 208 20.67 -0.64 -4.46
N THR A 209 21.84 -0.05 -4.29
CA THR A 209 22.63 -0.23 -3.07
C THR A 209 22.18 0.76 -2.01
N PRO A 210 21.92 0.31 -0.75
CA PRO A 210 21.67 1.21 0.37
C PRO A 210 22.85 2.14 0.62
N GLU A 211 22.56 3.43 0.83
CA GLU A 211 23.57 4.45 1.13
C GLU A 211 23.58 4.82 2.61
N LEU A 212 22.50 4.54 3.30
CA LEU A 212 22.27 4.83 4.71
C LEU A 212 21.99 3.55 5.49
N PRO A 213 22.23 3.50 6.81
CA PRO A 213 21.76 2.41 7.64
C PRO A 213 20.21 2.35 7.64
N HIS A 214 19.67 1.19 7.99
CA HIS A 214 18.21 1.06 8.20
C HIS A 214 17.81 1.99 9.34
N SER A 215 16.95 2.95 9.07
CA SER A 215 16.72 4.04 9.99
C SER A 215 15.25 4.38 10.16
N VAL A 216 14.94 5.06 11.24
CA VAL A 216 13.70 5.80 11.45
C VAL A 216 14.05 7.28 11.44
N TYR A 217 13.31 8.06 10.67
CA TYR A 217 13.49 9.50 10.56
C TYR A 217 12.26 10.26 11.01
N ARG A 218 12.45 11.52 11.34
CA ARG A 218 11.41 12.48 11.67
C ARG A 218 11.59 13.75 10.84
N ILE A 219 10.54 14.15 10.15
CA ILE A 219 10.43 15.48 9.54
C ILE A 219 9.72 16.37 10.57
N ALA A 220 10.39 17.37 11.06
CA ALA A 220 9.82 18.34 12.00
C ALA A 220 8.78 19.23 11.32
N PRO A 221 7.89 19.91 12.07
CA PRO A 221 6.90 20.83 11.49
C PRO A 221 7.50 21.96 10.63
N ASP A 222 8.74 22.34 10.90
CA ASP A 222 9.51 23.31 10.10
C ASP A 222 10.15 22.72 8.83
N GLY A 223 9.93 21.41 8.57
CA GLY A 223 10.47 20.68 7.42
C GLY A 223 11.86 20.08 7.62
N LYS A 224 12.49 20.28 8.79
CA LYS A 224 13.83 19.73 9.04
C LYS A 224 13.79 18.22 9.25
N LEU A 225 14.58 17.49 8.46
CA LEU A 225 14.75 16.04 8.61
C LEU A 225 15.77 15.74 9.71
N GLY A 226 15.44 14.83 10.62
CA GLY A 226 16.30 14.34 11.69
C GLY A 226 16.29 12.82 11.77
N LEU A 227 17.47 12.23 12.08
CA LEU A 227 17.56 10.81 12.42
C LEU A 227 17.02 10.59 13.81
N VAL A 228 16.11 9.59 13.95
CA VAL A 228 15.55 9.18 15.23
C VAL A 228 16.32 8.01 15.82
N THR A 229 16.46 6.91 15.05
CA THR A 229 17.25 5.73 15.42
C THR A 229 17.70 4.96 14.20
N ALA A 230 18.85 4.28 14.32
CA ALA A 230 19.40 3.36 13.31
C ALA A 230 19.74 1.99 13.94
N GLU A 231 19.12 1.66 15.08
CA GLU A 231 19.44 0.45 15.86
C GLU A 231 18.65 -0.78 15.44
N LEU A 232 17.65 -0.61 14.55
CA LEU A 232 16.70 -1.67 14.20
C LEU A 232 17.07 -2.32 12.86
N ALA A 233 17.05 -3.65 12.82
CA ALA A 233 17.24 -4.41 11.59
C ALA A 233 15.92 -4.44 10.78
N GLY A 234 15.85 -3.62 9.74
CA GLY A 234 14.67 -3.51 8.88
C GLY A 234 13.45 -2.98 9.63
N PRO A 235 13.48 -1.71 10.11
CA PRO A 235 12.29 -1.09 10.70
C PRO A 235 11.16 -1.05 9.66
N ASN A 236 9.95 -1.45 10.09
CA ASN A 236 8.77 -1.57 9.22
C ASN A 236 7.63 -0.72 9.80
N GLY A 237 6.48 -1.30 10.13
CA GLY A 237 5.36 -0.56 10.71
C GLY A 237 5.73 0.23 11.96
N LEU A 238 5.15 1.43 12.10
CA LEU A 238 5.30 2.26 13.29
C LEU A 238 3.99 2.94 13.67
N ALA A 239 3.76 3.11 14.96
CA ALA A 239 2.59 3.82 15.47
C ALA A 239 2.86 4.39 16.87
N PHE A 240 2.22 5.52 17.19
CA PHE A 240 2.23 6.07 18.55
C PHE A 240 1.17 5.42 19.44
N SER A 241 1.41 5.44 20.76
CA SER A 241 0.36 5.23 21.76
C SER A 241 -0.70 6.34 21.67
N PRO A 242 -1.93 6.13 22.20
CA PRO A 242 -2.99 7.14 22.14
C PRO A 242 -2.61 8.50 22.73
N ASP A 243 -1.74 8.51 23.76
CA ASP A 243 -1.21 9.72 24.41
C ASP A 243 0.09 10.23 23.77
N GLU A 244 0.56 9.58 22.71
CA GLU A 244 1.80 9.87 21.97
C GLU A 244 3.09 9.87 22.82
N LYS A 245 3.04 9.29 24.03
CA LYS A 245 4.23 9.17 24.90
C LYS A 245 5.09 7.96 24.58
N LYS A 246 4.56 7.01 23.80
CA LYS A 246 5.31 5.86 23.29
C LYS A 246 5.26 5.81 21.78
N LEU A 247 6.36 5.37 21.19
CA LEU A 247 6.44 4.97 19.79
C LEU A 247 6.71 3.47 19.73
N TYR A 248 5.87 2.74 19.02
CA TYR A 248 6.06 1.33 18.73
C TYR A 248 6.62 1.18 17.32
N ILE A 249 7.63 0.30 17.17
CA ILE A 249 8.29 0.08 15.86
C ILE A 249 8.49 -1.42 15.67
N ILE A 250 8.08 -1.93 14.50
CA ILE A 250 8.36 -3.31 14.11
C ILE A 250 9.80 -3.41 13.60
N GLU A 251 10.56 -4.37 14.11
CA GLU A 251 11.83 -4.82 13.60
C GLU A 251 11.63 -6.12 12.82
N SER A 252 11.48 -6.02 11.49
CA SER A 252 11.07 -7.15 10.66
C SER A 252 12.22 -8.08 10.25
N ARG A 253 13.47 -7.70 10.47
CA ARG A 253 14.66 -8.56 10.24
C ARG A 253 15.36 -8.96 11.55
N ALA A 254 14.71 -8.78 12.70
CA ALA A 254 15.19 -9.30 13.96
C ALA A 254 15.28 -10.84 13.92
N GLN A 255 16.25 -11.39 14.64
CA GLN A 255 16.47 -12.82 14.73
C GLN A 255 16.31 -13.29 16.20
N PRO A 256 15.70 -14.45 16.46
CA PRO A 256 15.10 -15.40 15.50
C PRO A 256 13.73 -14.97 14.96
N ASN A 257 13.05 -14.02 15.60
CA ASN A 257 11.67 -13.64 15.30
C ASN A 257 11.57 -12.14 15.04
N ARG A 258 10.53 -11.72 14.30
CA ARG A 258 10.15 -10.32 14.17
C ARG A 258 9.63 -9.81 15.52
N LEU A 259 9.95 -8.54 15.83
CA LEU A 259 9.66 -7.95 17.14
C LEU A 259 8.89 -6.64 16.97
N ILE A 260 8.12 -6.26 18.02
CA ILE A 260 7.72 -4.88 18.24
C ILE A 260 8.46 -4.35 19.44
N TRP A 261 9.20 -3.27 19.22
CA TRP A 261 9.85 -2.48 20.26
C TRP A 261 8.96 -1.32 20.68
N ALA A 262 8.89 -1.06 21.97
CA ALA A 262 8.31 0.14 22.55
C ALA A 262 9.44 1.09 23.00
N PHE A 263 9.32 2.35 22.62
CA PHE A 263 10.22 3.42 23.04
C PHE A 263 9.42 4.49 23.77
N ASP A 264 9.99 5.12 24.78
CA ASP A 264 9.45 6.36 25.34
C ASP A 264 9.84 7.54 24.44
N VAL A 265 8.86 8.38 24.14
CA VAL A 265 9.07 9.63 23.40
C VAL A 265 9.44 10.71 24.40
N GLY A 266 10.59 11.36 24.22
CA GLY A 266 11.07 12.42 25.09
C GLY A 266 10.14 13.62 25.12
N ALA A 267 10.26 14.44 26.16
CA ALA A 267 9.46 15.66 26.33
C ALA A 267 9.68 16.69 25.21
N ASP A 268 10.79 16.60 24.50
CA ASP A 268 11.11 17.37 23.28
C ASP A 268 10.30 16.94 22.04
N GLY A 269 9.54 15.83 22.14
CA GLY A 269 8.75 15.27 21.06
C GLY A 269 9.58 14.72 19.90
N SER A 270 10.89 14.46 20.07
CA SER A 270 11.78 14.06 19.00
C SER A 270 12.78 12.95 19.36
N THR A 271 13.13 12.81 20.63
CA THR A 271 14.07 11.78 21.10
C THR A 271 13.35 10.52 21.55
N LEU A 272 14.02 9.36 21.41
CA LEU A 272 13.55 8.08 21.91
C LEU A 272 14.47 7.57 23.02
N SER A 273 13.86 6.92 24.03
CA SER A 273 14.56 6.29 25.16
C SER A 273 13.85 5.02 25.61
N ASN A 274 14.42 4.32 26.58
CA ASN A 274 13.79 3.15 27.25
C ASN A 274 13.28 2.09 26.28
N LYS A 275 14.10 1.71 25.28
CA LYS A 275 13.78 0.62 24.32
C LYS A 275 13.45 -0.68 25.08
N THR A 276 12.23 -1.17 24.92
CA THR A 276 11.77 -2.41 25.55
C THR A 276 11.07 -3.31 24.52
N LYS A 277 11.35 -4.64 24.59
CA LYS A 277 10.65 -5.61 23.76
C LYS A 277 9.21 -5.75 24.27
N LEU A 278 8.24 -5.39 23.42
CA LEU A 278 6.82 -5.47 23.74
C LEU A 278 6.19 -6.76 23.21
N ILE A 279 6.45 -7.08 21.94
CA ILE A 279 5.87 -8.26 21.26
C ILE A 279 7.00 -9.02 20.58
N ASP A 280 6.94 -10.35 20.74
CA ASP A 280 7.71 -11.31 19.95
C ASP A 280 6.73 -12.06 19.05
N ALA A 281 6.97 -12.08 17.74
CA ALA A 281 6.08 -12.75 16.80
C ALA A 281 6.03 -14.27 17.01
N ASP A 282 7.01 -14.82 17.70
CA ASP A 282 7.16 -16.23 18.03
C ASP A 282 6.87 -17.20 16.87
N GLY A 283 7.76 -18.13 16.62
CA GLY A 283 7.60 -19.16 15.61
C GLY A 283 7.39 -18.61 14.17
N PRO A 284 6.39 -19.13 13.42
CA PRO A 284 6.21 -18.82 11.99
C PRO A 284 5.48 -17.51 11.71
N GLY A 285 5.06 -16.76 12.75
CA GLY A 285 4.35 -15.48 12.59
C GLY A 285 5.21 -14.36 12.01
N ALA A 286 4.58 -13.45 11.26
CA ALA A 286 5.24 -12.32 10.65
C ALA A 286 4.44 -11.04 10.85
N LEU A 287 4.99 -10.13 11.65
CA LEU A 287 4.53 -8.75 11.82
C LEU A 287 4.92 -7.92 10.57
N ASP A 288 4.05 -6.93 10.21
CA ASP A 288 4.30 -6.01 9.09
C ASP A 288 3.88 -4.57 9.44
N GLY A 289 2.71 -4.08 9.03
CA GLY A 289 2.14 -2.82 9.50
C GLY A 289 1.14 -3.03 10.64
N PHE A 290 0.83 -1.99 11.40
CA PHE A 290 -0.14 -2.06 12.50
C PHE A 290 -0.73 -0.69 12.84
N ARG A 291 -1.83 -0.69 13.61
CA ARG A 291 -2.41 0.53 14.19
C ARG A 291 -2.78 0.29 15.65
N VAL A 292 -2.91 1.40 16.39
CA VAL A 292 -3.25 1.40 17.81
C VAL A 292 -4.68 1.91 17.98
N ASP A 293 -5.49 1.27 18.82
CA ASP A 293 -6.81 1.75 19.20
C ASP A 293 -6.76 2.68 20.43
N THR A 294 -7.90 3.30 20.76
CA THR A 294 -8.01 4.23 21.89
C THR A 294 -7.76 3.59 23.26
N ASP A 295 -7.87 2.28 23.37
CA ASP A 295 -7.56 1.52 24.60
C ASP A 295 -6.08 1.11 24.66
N GLY A 296 -5.29 1.44 23.61
CA GLY A 296 -3.87 1.15 23.48
C GLY A 296 -3.57 -0.26 22.97
N ASN A 297 -4.56 -1.01 22.47
CA ASN A 297 -4.28 -2.29 21.86
C ASN A 297 -3.64 -2.10 20.48
N LEU A 298 -2.71 -2.98 20.14
CA LEU A 298 -2.03 -3.01 18.87
C LEU A 298 -2.74 -4.01 17.94
N TRP A 299 -3.30 -3.53 16.87
CA TRP A 299 -3.93 -4.32 15.81
C TRP A 299 -2.89 -4.50 14.70
N CYS A 300 -2.32 -5.71 14.63
CA CYS A 300 -1.12 -5.98 13.83
C CYS A 300 -1.47 -6.80 12.58
N GLY A 301 -1.07 -6.31 11.42
CA GLY A 301 -1.05 -7.10 10.21
C GLY A 301 -0.17 -8.32 10.41
N TRP A 302 -0.71 -9.50 10.07
CA TRP A 302 -0.11 -10.79 10.39
C TRP A 302 -0.13 -11.74 9.21
N GLY A 303 0.84 -12.66 9.18
CA GLY A 303 0.90 -13.71 8.18
C GLY A 303 2.08 -14.64 8.44
N SER A 304 2.39 -15.48 7.47
CA SER A 304 3.52 -16.40 7.50
C SER A 304 4.85 -15.66 7.30
N ASN A 305 5.89 -16.09 8.03
CA ASN A 305 7.27 -15.66 7.82
C ASN A 305 7.96 -16.37 6.65
N GLY A 306 7.25 -17.26 5.92
CA GLY A 306 7.76 -18.03 4.80
C GLY A 306 8.56 -19.29 5.21
N SER A 307 8.61 -19.65 6.50
CA SER A 307 9.27 -20.88 6.92
C SER A 307 8.53 -22.13 6.42
N PRO A 308 9.23 -23.25 6.16
CA PRO A 308 8.58 -24.49 5.69
C PRO A 308 7.53 -25.06 6.65
N SER A 309 7.60 -24.70 7.94
CA SER A 309 6.64 -25.14 8.95
C SER A 309 5.44 -24.21 9.09
N ALA A 310 5.45 -23.06 8.42
CA ALA A 310 4.36 -22.13 8.49
C ALA A 310 3.14 -22.65 7.71
N LYS A 311 1.97 -22.43 8.28
CA LYS A 311 0.67 -22.69 7.66
C LYS A 311 -0.02 -21.34 7.42
N PRO A 312 0.05 -20.77 6.21
CA PRO A 312 -0.53 -19.45 5.93
C PRO A 312 -1.99 -19.37 6.33
N GLU A 313 -2.78 -20.41 6.10
CA GLU A 313 -4.20 -20.50 6.44
C GLU A 313 -4.51 -20.35 7.94
N GLU A 314 -3.53 -20.61 8.80
CA GLU A 314 -3.65 -20.43 10.26
C GLU A 314 -3.08 -19.08 10.71
N LEU A 315 -2.28 -18.44 9.87
CA LEU A 315 -1.50 -17.24 10.22
C LEU A 315 -2.01 -15.97 9.56
N ASP A 316 -2.67 -16.08 8.39
CA ASP A 316 -3.04 -14.90 7.62
C ASP A 316 -4.19 -14.14 8.26
N GLY A 317 -3.98 -12.84 8.51
CA GLY A 317 -4.99 -12.01 9.13
C GLY A 317 -4.48 -10.83 9.93
N VAL A 318 -5.21 -10.51 11.00
CA VAL A 318 -4.86 -9.43 11.96
C VAL A 318 -4.82 -10.00 13.36
N LYS A 319 -3.66 -9.89 14.02
CA LYS A 319 -3.49 -10.30 15.42
C LYS A 319 -3.53 -9.10 16.35
N VAL A 320 -4.34 -9.18 17.39
CA VAL A 320 -4.56 -8.07 18.32
C VAL A 320 -3.88 -8.35 19.63
N PHE A 321 -3.06 -7.40 20.06
CA PHE A 321 -2.33 -7.46 21.32
C PHE A 321 -2.78 -6.32 22.23
N ASN A 322 -2.91 -6.61 23.52
CA ASN A 322 -3.18 -5.57 24.51
C ASN A 322 -1.92 -4.73 24.81
N PRO A 323 -2.02 -3.62 25.57
CA PRO A 323 -0.88 -2.76 25.88
C PRO A 323 0.30 -3.44 26.59
N SER A 324 0.10 -4.62 27.19
CA SER A 324 1.19 -5.42 27.80
C SER A 324 1.85 -6.40 26.82
N GLY A 325 1.42 -6.46 25.56
CA GLY A 325 1.95 -7.36 24.54
C GLY A 325 1.32 -8.77 24.55
N LYS A 326 0.25 -9.00 25.33
CA LYS A 326 -0.50 -10.26 25.33
C LYS A 326 -1.43 -10.31 24.12
N ALA A 327 -1.40 -11.39 23.32
CA ALA A 327 -2.37 -11.63 22.26
C ALA A 327 -3.77 -11.85 22.86
N ILE A 328 -4.76 -11.11 22.36
CA ILE A 328 -6.14 -11.14 22.89
C ILE A 328 -7.18 -11.52 21.83
N GLY A 329 -6.92 -11.27 20.54
CA GLY A 329 -7.84 -11.59 19.47
C GLY A 329 -7.13 -11.85 18.15
N PHE A 330 -7.85 -12.50 17.22
CA PHE A 330 -7.38 -12.72 15.86
C PHE A 330 -8.54 -12.55 14.86
N ILE A 331 -8.25 -11.90 13.75
CA ILE A 331 -9.18 -11.82 12.61
C ILE A 331 -8.55 -12.61 11.48
N HIS A 332 -9.10 -13.77 11.17
CA HIS A 332 -8.64 -14.62 10.07
C HIS A 332 -9.02 -14.01 8.73
N LEU A 333 -8.07 -13.93 7.81
CA LEU A 333 -8.26 -13.48 6.43
C LEU A 333 -7.83 -14.59 5.46
N PRO A 334 -8.41 -14.61 4.25
CA PRO A 334 -7.98 -15.56 3.22
C PRO A 334 -6.57 -15.31 2.68
N GLU A 335 -5.97 -14.18 3.04
CA GLU A 335 -4.69 -13.70 2.56
C GLU A 335 -3.93 -13.04 3.70
N ARG A 336 -2.58 -13.05 3.61
CA ARG A 336 -1.75 -12.26 4.52
C ARG A 336 -2.19 -10.79 4.51
N CYS A 337 -2.21 -10.19 5.69
CA CYS A 337 -2.48 -8.77 5.89
C CYS A 337 -1.17 -8.01 6.17
N PRO A 338 -0.57 -7.33 5.18
CA PRO A 338 0.59 -6.48 5.42
C PRO A 338 0.27 -5.27 6.30
N ASN A 339 -0.86 -4.61 6.12
CA ASN A 339 -1.16 -3.37 6.83
C ASN A 339 -2.67 -3.12 6.99
N LEU A 340 -3.05 -2.21 7.86
CA LEU A 340 -4.45 -1.91 8.15
C LEU A 340 -4.65 -0.46 8.61
N VAL A 341 -5.90 0.02 8.57
CA VAL A 341 -6.26 1.34 9.09
C VAL A 341 -7.68 1.34 9.67
N PHE A 342 -7.88 2.09 10.74
CA PHE A 342 -9.21 2.39 11.25
C PHE A 342 -9.85 3.53 10.45
N GLY A 343 -11.07 3.33 9.98
CA GLY A 343 -11.85 4.29 9.24
C GLY A 343 -13.32 4.27 9.62
N GLY A 344 -14.16 4.79 8.74
CA GLY A 344 -15.57 5.03 8.99
C GLY A 344 -15.82 6.27 9.86
N PRO A 345 -17.08 6.76 9.93
CA PRO A 345 -17.40 7.98 10.64
C PRO A 345 -17.09 7.98 12.13
N LYS A 346 -17.05 6.79 12.73
CA LYS A 346 -16.71 6.58 14.16
C LYS A 346 -15.30 6.05 14.39
N LYS A 347 -14.48 5.90 13.33
CA LYS A 347 -13.17 5.25 13.35
C LYS A 347 -13.21 3.82 13.93
N ASN A 348 -14.29 3.10 13.67
CA ASN A 348 -14.53 1.73 14.15
C ASN A 348 -14.78 0.73 13.01
N ARG A 349 -14.50 1.10 11.79
CA ARG A 349 -14.44 0.21 10.64
C ARG A 349 -12.98 -0.05 10.30
N LEU A 350 -12.53 -1.26 10.55
CA LEU A 350 -11.16 -1.69 10.26
C LEU A 350 -11.08 -2.02 8.77
N PHE A 351 -10.16 -1.38 8.05
CA PHE A 351 -9.81 -1.71 6.67
C PHE A 351 -8.45 -2.40 6.66
N MET A 352 -8.39 -3.58 6.06
CA MET A 352 -7.24 -4.47 6.07
C MET A 352 -6.74 -4.65 4.64
N ALA A 353 -5.58 -4.08 4.33
CA ALA A 353 -4.90 -4.26 3.06
C ALA A 353 -4.22 -5.63 3.08
N SER A 354 -4.66 -6.54 2.20
CA SER A 354 -4.24 -7.94 2.23
C SER A 354 -3.86 -8.38 0.82
N CYS A 355 -2.57 -8.55 0.57
CA CYS A 355 -2.00 -8.95 -0.73
C CYS A 355 -2.77 -8.50 -1.98
N HIS A 356 -3.88 -9.18 -2.31
CA HIS A 356 -4.67 -8.92 -3.50
C HIS A 356 -5.93 -8.08 -3.26
N SER A 357 -6.34 -7.93 -1.99
CA SER A 357 -7.67 -7.39 -1.65
C SER A 357 -7.64 -6.37 -0.52
N LEU A 358 -8.66 -5.54 -0.46
CA LEU A 358 -9.01 -4.71 0.70
C LEU A 358 -10.21 -5.34 1.38
N TYR A 359 -10.04 -5.77 2.64
CA TYR A 359 -11.13 -6.25 3.48
C TYR A 359 -11.57 -5.17 4.46
N ALA A 360 -12.82 -5.27 4.93
CA ALA A 360 -13.36 -4.38 5.95
C ALA A 360 -14.16 -5.15 6.99
N LEU A 361 -14.11 -4.68 8.24
CA LEU A 361 -14.86 -5.25 9.35
C LEU A 361 -15.24 -4.15 10.34
N TYR A 362 -16.50 -4.08 10.76
CA TYR A 362 -16.87 -3.23 11.87
C TYR A 362 -16.52 -3.90 13.21
N VAL A 363 -15.92 -3.12 14.10
CA VAL A 363 -15.52 -3.53 15.45
C VAL A 363 -16.00 -2.49 16.47
N GLU A 364 -16.00 -2.82 17.78
CA GLU A 364 -16.29 -1.84 18.83
C GLU A 364 -15.03 -1.04 19.29
N ALA A 365 -13.85 -1.40 18.77
CA ALA A 365 -12.65 -0.59 18.96
C ALA A 365 -12.68 0.65 18.06
N ARG A 366 -12.00 1.72 18.50
CA ARG A 366 -11.81 2.94 17.72
C ARG A 366 -10.32 3.20 17.51
N GLY A 367 -9.93 3.56 16.31
CA GLY A 367 -8.56 3.97 16.06
C GLY A 367 -8.16 5.22 16.85
N ALA A 368 -6.96 5.22 17.39
CA ALA A 368 -6.43 6.35 18.17
C ALA A 368 -6.13 7.58 17.30
N VAL A 369 -5.85 7.39 16.00
CA VAL A 369 -5.48 8.46 15.05
C VAL A 369 -6.46 8.52 13.89
#